data_2ac37e8f8891ac831f14f4b1cab678e9
#
_entry.id   2ac37e8f8891ac831f14f4b1cab678e9
#
_cell.length_a   1.000
_cell.length_b   1.000
_cell.length_c   1.000
_cell.angle_alpha   90.00
_cell.angle_beta   90.00
_cell.angle_gamma   90.00
#
_symmetry.space_group_name_H-M   'P 1'
#
loop_
_entity.id
_entity.type
_entity.pdbx_description
1 polymer ?
#
loop_
_entity_poly.entity_id
_entity_poly.type
_entity_poly.pdbx_seq_one_letter_code
_entity_poly.pdbx_strand_id
1 'polypeptide(L)'
;TGIDRISAMAHRLGMGVELDIDIPGQRVGQVPTKDWRVSKGHPWQLGDTVVSGIGQGYIVVSPLQLATYAARIASGRAIQPHFTRRIAGAMQPGSQPEDWPDLAVPEFMLDAVRSGMFAVVNEAGGTAPRARLAGSVHLAGKTGSSQVRRVSRQQRESGKFDSRNLPWEFRPHALFVAYAPYEAPRYALSVVVEHGNAGGAAAAPLARDIMTEVLRRDPASRPDDQPAQVADAKS
;
A
#
# COMPACT_ATOMS: atom_id res chain seq x y z
N THR A 1 6.49 19.15 10.15
CA THR A 1 5.98 18.89 8.78
C THR A 1 4.51 19.26 8.76
N GLY A 2 4.06 20.08 7.80
CA GLY A 2 2.64 20.44 7.65
C GLY A 2 1.90 19.50 6.72
N ILE A 3 0.55 19.58 6.71
CA ILE A 3 -0.29 18.71 5.88
C ILE A 3 0.04 18.84 4.38
N ASP A 4 0.34 20.05 3.90
CA ASP A 4 0.59 20.28 2.49
C ASP A 4 1.85 19.53 2.01
N ARG A 5 2.90 19.43 2.86
CA ARG A 5 4.10 18.61 2.57
C ARG A 5 3.80 17.10 2.61
N ILE A 6 2.95 16.66 3.55
CA ILE A 6 2.48 15.27 3.63
C ILE A 6 1.69 14.94 2.36
N SER A 7 0.77 15.82 1.96
CA SER A 7 -0.04 15.66 0.76
C SER A 7 0.82 15.62 -0.51
N ALA A 8 1.76 16.54 -0.66
CA ALA A 8 2.66 16.56 -1.82
C ALA A 8 3.49 15.26 -1.94
N MET A 9 3.99 14.72 -0.82
CA MET A 9 4.70 13.44 -0.82
C MET A 9 3.75 12.26 -1.11
N ALA A 10 2.55 12.25 -0.54
CA ALA A 10 1.55 11.24 -0.79
C ALA A 10 1.15 11.17 -2.27
N HIS A 11 0.94 12.31 -2.91
CA HIS A 11 0.66 12.39 -4.35
C HIS A 11 1.83 11.86 -5.19
N ARG A 12 3.07 12.24 -4.84
CA ARG A 12 4.28 11.72 -5.49
C ARG A 12 4.36 10.20 -5.38
N LEU A 13 3.92 9.64 -4.27
CA LEU A 13 3.87 8.21 -4.03
C LEU A 13 2.64 7.51 -4.64
N GLY A 14 1.74 8.25 -5.31
CA GLY A 14 0.59 7.69 -6.04
C GLY A 14 -0.71 7.63 -5.25
N MET A 15 -0.77 8.24 -4.06
CA MET A 15 -1.99 8.30 -3.24
C MET A 15 -2.79 9.57 -3.53
N GLY A 16 -4.12 9.47 -3.60
CA GLY A 16 -5.02 10.61 -3.81
C GLY A 16 -4.88 11.30 -5.17
N VAL A 17 -4.36 10.61 -6.15
CA VAL A 17 -4.21 11.05 -7.55
C VAL A 17 -4.81 10.02 -8.50
N GLU A 18 -5.16 10.45 -9.68
CA GLU A 18 -5.49 9.55 -10.77
C GLU A 18 -4.24 8.84 -11.25
N LEU A 19 -4.30 7.51 -11.29
CA LEU A 19 -3.22 6.67 -11.77
C LEU A 19 -3.50 6.35 -13.23
N ASP A 20 -3.20 7.12 -14.18
CA ASP A 20 -3.43 6.92 -15.63
C ASP A 20 -3.36 5.44 -16.08
N ILE A 21 -4.34 4.67 -15.62
CA ILE A 21 -4.48 3.24 -15.93
C ILE A 21 -5.43 3.05 -17.12
N ASP A 22 -5.17 2.03 -17.90
CA ASP A 22 -5.88 1.71 -19.15
C ASP A 22 -7.24 1.00 -18.94
N ILE A 23 -7.86 1.18 -17.75
CA ILE A 23 -9.24 0.75 -17.49
C ILE A 23 -10.06 1.90 -16.88
N PRO A 24 -11.33 2.03 -17.23
CA PRO A 24 -12.19 3.08 -16.70
C PRO A 24 -12.63 2.82 -15.27
N GLY A 25 -13.10 3.88 -14.59
CA GLY A 25 -13.82 3.75 -13.32
C GLY A 25 -12.94 3.71 -12.07
N GLN A 26 -11.66 4.08 -12.17
CA GLN A 26 -10.82 4.19 -10.98
C GLN A 26 -11.35 5.24 -9.99
N ARG A 27 -11.16 4.98 -8.71
CA ARG A 27 -11.44 5.93 -7.65
C ARG A 27 -10.16 6.68 -7.29
N VAL A 28 -10.15 8.00 -7.49
CA VAL A 28 -9.00 8.87 -7.21
C VAL A 28 -8.66 8.91 -5.72
N GLY A 29 -9.65 8.68 -4.85
CA GLY A 29 -9.44 8.84 -3.41
C GLY A 29 -9.24 10.29 -3.02
N GLN A 30 -8.56 10.54 -1.90
CA GLN A 30 -8.32 11.87 -1.37
C GLN A 30 -7.15 11.89 -0.41
N VAL A 31 -6.25 12.84 -0.60
CA VAL A 31 -5.28 13.25 0.42
C VAL A 31 -5.51 14.72 0.70
N PRO A 32 -5.89 15.11 1.94
CA PRO A 32 -6.34 16.46 2.23
C PRO A 32 -5.20 17.48 2.20
N THR A 33 -5.52 18.72 1.82
CA THR A 33 -4.67 19.91 1.97
C THR A 33 -5.41 20.95 2.81
N LYS A 34 -4.73 22.04 3.19
CA LYS A 34 -5.40 23.18 3.85
C LYS A 34 -6.47 23.78 2.93
N ASP A 35 -6.15 23.99 1.65
CA ASP A 35 -7.08 24.57 0.66
C ASP A 35 -8.28 23.67 0.43
N TRP A 36 -8.08 22.34 0.37
CA TRP A 36 -9.20 21.41 0.32
C TRP A 36 -10.13 21.57 1.54
N ARG A 37 -9.58 21.75 2.73
CA ARG A 37 -10.40 21.92 3.95
C ARG A 37 -11.19 23.23 3.92
N VAL A 38 -10.56 24.32 3.45
CA VAL A 38 -11.20 25.63 3.27
C VAL A 38 -12.33 25.52 2.23
N SER A 39 -12.14 24.81 1.13
CA SER A 39 -13.19 24.60 0.10
C SER A 39 -14.41 23.85 0.64
N LYS A 40 -14.27 23.13 1.78
CA LYS A 40 -15.38 22.49 2.52
C LYS A 40 -16.02 23.38 3.58
N GLY A 41 -15.66 24.67 3.62
CA GLY A 41 -16.22 25.66 4.57
C GLY A 41 -15.61 25.58 5.98
N HIS A 42 -14.46 24.93 6.15
CA HIS A 42 -13.83 24.75 7.45
C HIS A 42 -12.34 25.12 7.44
N PRO A 43 -11.80 25.75 8.50
CA PRO A 43 -10.37 25.95 8.65
C PRO A 43 -9.66 24.62 8.93
N TRP A 44 -8.38 24.53 8.52
CA TRP A 44 -7.52 23.42 8.90
C TRP A 44 -7.08 23.53 10.36
N GLN A 45 -7.25 22.48 11.14
CA GLN A 45 -6.82 22.42 12.52
C GLN A 45 -5.50 21.63 12.68
N LEU A 46 -4.71 21.96 13.69
CA LEU A 46 -3.47 21.23 13.98
C LEU A 46 -3.73 19.73 14.21
N GLY A 47 -4.84 19.42 14.90
CA GLY A 47 -5.29 18.04 15.12
C GLY A 47 -5.52 17.26 13.83
N ASP A 48 -6.00 17.92 12.76
CA ASP A 48 -6.17 17.28 11.45
C ASP A 48 -4.82 16.83 10.85
N THR A 49 -3.74 17.63 11.06
CA THR A 49 -2.37 17.23 10.64
C THR A 49 -1.90 16.00 11.41
N VAL A 50 -2.11 15.95 12.72
CA VAL A 50 -1.69 14.81 13.56
C VAL A 50 -2.41 13.53 13.12
N VAL A 51 -3.72 13.62 12.93
CA VAL A 51 -4.55 12.47 12.50
C VAL A 51 -4.16 12.01 11.08
N SER A 52 -3.96 12.95 10.15
CA SER A 52 -3.51 12.64 8.79
C SER A 52 -2.09 12.05 8.78
N GLY A 53 -1.21 12.49 9.69
CA GLY A 53 0.16 11.99 9.80
C GLY A 53 0.26 10.50 10.19
N ILE A 54 -0.81 9.92 10.71
CA ILE A 54 -0.92 8.47 11.01
C ILE A 54 -1.82 7.74 10.01
N GLY A 55 -2.14 8.36 8.86
CA GLY A 55 -2.93 7.73 7.80
C GLY A 55 -4.43 7.64 8.11
N GLN A 56 -4.94 8.51 8.98
CA GLN A 56 -6.34 8.53 9.40
C GLN A 56 -7.02 9.85 8.99
N GLY A 57 -8.28 10.02 9.38
CA GLY A 57 -9.04 11.25 9.14
C GLY A 57 -9.61 11.33 7.75
N TYR A 58 -9.16 12.30 6.95
CA TYR A 58 -9.72 12.57 5.62
C TYR A 58 -8.99 11.83 4.48
N ILE A 59 -7.99 10.98 4.80
CA ILE A 59 -7.26 10.22 3.80
C ILE A 59 -8.12 9.04 3.33
N VAL A 60 -8.37 8.98 2.02
CA VAL A 60 -9.06 7.89 1.33
C VAL A 60 -8.20 7.46 0.16
N VAL A 61 -7.86 6.18 0.10
CA VAL A 61 -7.01 5.60 -0.95
C VAL A 61 -7.57 4.27 -1.42
N SER A 62 -7.32 3.92 -2.67
CA SER A 62 -7.68 2.60 -3.20
C SER A 62 -6.58 1.57 -2.91
N PRO A 63 -6.92 0.26 -2.91
CA PRO A 63 -5.91 -0.79 -2.81
C PRO A 63 -4.83 -0.71 -3.91
N LEU A 64 -5.20 -0.32 -5.13
CA LEU A 64 -4.25 -0.14 -6.22
C LEU A 64 -3.25 1.00 -5.92
N GLN A 65 -3.72 2.13 -5.37
CA GLN A 65 -2.85 3.21 -4.95
C GLN A 65 -1.88 2.76 -3.84
N LEU A 66 -2.32 1.92 -2.91
CA LEU A 66 -1.46 1.35 -1.86
C LEU A 66 -0.41 0.40 -2.44
N ALA A 67 -0.74 -0.42 -3.43
CA ALA A 67 0.23 -1.27 -4.13
C ALA A 67 1.25 -0.42 -4.92
N THR A 68 0.78 0.61 -5.62
CA THR A 68 1.63 1.59 -6.33
C THR A 68 2.56 2.34 -5.38
N TYR A 69 2.06 2.75 -4.23
CA TYR A 69 2.86 3.35 -3.16
C TYR A 69 4.01 2.44 -2.72
N ALA A 70 3.73 1.15 -2.47
CA ALA A 70 4.76 0.18 -2.09
C ALA A 70 5.77 -0.04 -3.22
N ALA A 71 5.32 -0.12 -4.47
CA ALA A 71 6.16 -0.28 -5.65
C ALA A 71 7.08 0.93 -5.87
N ARG A 72 6.57 2.16 -5.70
CA ARG A 72 7.36 3.39 -5.83
C ARG A 72 8.43 3.51 -4.74
N ILE A 73 8.11 3.14 -3.50
CA ILE A 73 9.12 3.10 -2.42
C ILE A 73 10.18 2.05 -2.73
N ALA A 74 9.79 0.85 -3.13
CA ALA A 74 10.69 -0.26 -3.42
C ALA A 74 11.67 0.08 -4.53
N SER A 75 11.19 0.65 -5.64
CA SER A 75 11.99 0.90 -6.85
C SER A 75 12.70 2.26 -6.87
N GLY A 76 12.21 3.26 -6.12
CA GLY A 76 12.64 4.66 -6.29
C GLY A 76 12.17 5.29 -7.60
N ARG A 77 11.25 4.64 -8.32
CA ARG A 77 10.72 5.10 -9.60
C ARG A 77 9.25 5.51 -9.48
N ALA A 78 8.83 6.48 -10.29
CA ALA A 78 7.45 6.92 -10.38
C ALA A 78 6.62 5.95 -11.26
N ILE A 79 6.56 4.68 -10.82
CA ILE A 79 5.84 3.61 -11.51
C ILE A 79 4.40 4.02 -11.80
N GLN A 80 3.99 3.78 -13.04
CA GLN A 80 2.63 3.97 -13.52
C GLN A 80 2.02 2.58 -13.79
N PRO A 81 1.02 2.14 -13.02
CA PRO A 81 0.40 0.85 -13.25
C PRO A 81 -0.42 0.85 -14.55
N HIS A 82 -0.43 -0.27 -15.25
CA HIS A 82 -1.22 -0.53 -16.45
C HIS A 82 -1.59 -2.01 -16.51
N PHE A 83 -2.63 -2.36 -17.26
CA PHE A 83 -3.08 -3.73 -17.46
C PHE A 83 -2.68 -4.26 -18.85
N THR A 84 -2.60 -3.36 -19.83
CA THR A 84 -2.24 -3.72 -21.19
C THR A 84 -0.75 -3.49 -21.41
N ARG A 85 0.00 -4.55 -21.60
CA ARG A 85 1.44 -4.48 -21.90
C ARG A 85 1.72 -4.32 -23.38
N ARG A 86 0.91 -4.99 -24.23
CA ARG A 86 1.08 -4.97 -25.70
C ARG A 86 -0.28 -4.85 -26.40
N ILE A 87 -0.31 -4.13 -27.52
CA ILE A 87 -1.43 -4.10 -28.44
C ILE A 87 -0.90 -4.45 -29.83
N ALA A 88 -1.47 -5.48 -30.47
CA ALA A 88 -1.05 -5.97 -31.80
C ALA A 88 0.47 -6.19 -31.91
N GLY A 89 1.10 -6.71 -30.84
CA GLY A 89 2.54 -6.96 -30.78
C GLY A 89 3.40 -5.75 -30.38
N ALA A 90 2.88 -4.53 -30.42
CA ALA A 90 3.62 -3.32 -30.01
C ALA A 90 3.53 -3.09 -28.51
N MET A 91 4.67 -2.84 -27.85
CA MET A 91 4.75 -2.46 -26.45
C MET A 91 4.04 -1.13 -26.22
N GLN A 92 3.30 -1.03 -25.12
CA GLN A 92 2.70 0.24 -24.73
C GLN A 92 3.70 1.11 -23.97
N PRO A 93 3.67 2.46 -24.18
CA PRO A 93 4.50 3.39 -23.42
C PRO A 93 4.28 3.21 -21.91
N GLY A 94 5.34 3.31 -21.13
CA GLY A 94 5.30 3.14 -19.66
C GLY A 94 5.18 1.69 -19.19
N SER A 95 5.14 0.72 -20.10
CA SER A 95 4.98 -0.70 -19.76
C SER A 95 6.28 -1.40 -19.35
N GLN A 96 7.41 -0.70 -19.43
CA GLN A 96 8.71 -1.24 -19.06
C GLN A 96 9.37 -0.44 -17.93
N PRO A 97 10.18 -1.05 -17.08
CA PRO A 97 10.87 -0.37 -15.98
C PRO A 97 11.74 0.82 -16.42
N GLU A 98 12.31 0.74 -17.61
CA GLU A 98 13.16 1.76 -18.21
C GLU A 98 12.37 3.06 -18.51
N ASP A 99 11.08 2.94 -18.76
CA ASP A 99 10.19 4.06 -19.09
C ASP A 99 9.82 4.88 -17.83
N TRP A 100 10.02 4.34 -16.62
CA TRP A 100 9.57 5.00 -15.40
C TRP A 100 10.56 6.06 -14.94
N PRO A 101 10.11 7.33 -14.79
CA PRO A 101 10.99 8.40 -14.33
C PRO A 101 11.41 8.17 -12.86
N ASP A 102 12.49 8.83 -12.48
CA ASP A 102 12.95 8.88 -11.09
C ASP A 102 11.84 9.46 -10.18
N LEU A 103 11.69 8.91 -8.99
CA LEU A 103 10.71 9.37 -8.01
C LEU A 103 11.08 10.75 -7.42
N ALA A 104 12.33 11.20 -7.65
CA ALA A 104 12.89 12.44 -7.12
C ALA A 104 12.80 12.52 -5.57
N VAL A 105 13.04 11.39 -4.91
CA VAL A 105 13.22 11.28 -3.46
C VAL A 105 14.67 10.86 -3.19
N PRO A 106 15.42 11.57 -2.32
CA PRO A 106 16.79 11.18 -2.01
C PRO A 106 16.89 9.72 -1.54
N GLU A 107 17.85 8.96 -2.06
CA GLU A 107 17.99 7.52 -1.80
C GLU A 107 18.10 7.21 -0.32
N PHE A 108 18.85 8.00 0.46
CA PHE A 108 18.96 7.77 1.90
C PHE A 108 17.59 7.84 2.65
N MET A 109 16.63 8.61 2.12
CA MET A 109 15.27 8.66 2.68
C MET A 109 14.47 7.40 2.31
N LEU A 110 14.62 6.91 1.07
CA LEU A 110 14.02 5.66 0.65
C LEU A 110 14.58 4.48 1.42
N ASP A 111 15.90 4.45 1.62
CA ASP A 111 16.57 3.40 2.37
C ASP A 111 16.14 3.36 3.83
N ALA A 112 15.95 4.51 4.47
CA ALA A 112 15.42 4.57 5.83
C ALA A 112 13.99 3.97 5.91
N VAL A 113 13.14 4.25 4.92
CA VAL A 113 11.79 3.69 4.86
C VAL A 113 11.82 2.19 4.54
N ARG A 114 12.61 1.76 3.55
CA ARG A 114 12.79 0.35 3.16
C ARG A 114 13.30 -0.49 4.32
N SER A 115 14.31 0.00 5.05
CA SER A 115 14.84 -0.66 6.25
C SER A 115 13.78 -0.80 7.33
N GLY A 116 12.97 0.25 7.57
CA GLY A 116 11.84 0.16 8.48
C GLY A 116 10.78 -0.85 8.03
N MET A 117 10.48 -0.94 6.73
CA MET A 117 9.57 -1.94 6.17
C MET A 117 10.13 -3.37 6.29
N PHE A 118 11.44 -3.54 6.14
CA PHE A 118 12.12 -4.81 6.38
C PHE A 118 11.99 -5.24 7.84
N ALA A 119 12.30 -4.34 8.77
CA ALA A 119 12.25 -4.59 10.22
C ALA A 119 10.85 -5.01 10.70
N VAL A 120 9.78 -4.42 10.14
CA VAL A 120 8.38 -4.78 10.44
C VAL A 120 8.10 -6.27 10.27
N VAL A 121 8.75 -6.93 9.31
CA VAL A 121 8.53 -8.34 8.98
C VAL A 121 9.61 -9.25 9.54
N ASN A 122 10.87 -8.82 9.50
CA ASN A 122 12.02 -9.72 9.66
C ASN A 122 12.75 -9.58 10.99
N GLU A 123 12.54 -8.48 11.72
CA GLU A 123 13.24 -8.25 12.99
C GLU A 123 12.37 -8.52 14.22
N ALA A 124 13.01 -8.68 15.37
CA ALA A 124 12.34 -8.83 16.65
C ALA A 124 11.57 -7.55 17.00
N GLY A 125 10.31 -7.70 17.44
CA GLY A 125 9.42 -6.56 17.72
C GLY A 125 8.70 -6.00 16.51
N GLY A 126 8.94 -6.52 15.31
CA GLY A 126 8.19 -6.16 14.11
C GLY A 126 6.69 -6.45 14.25
N THR A 127 5.84 -5.62 13.63
CA THR A 127 4.37 -5.73 13.76
C THR A 127 3.75 -6.78 12.83
N ALA A 128 4.54 -7.38 11.92
CA ALA A 128 4.06 -8.38 10.95
C ALA A 128 4.99 -9.59 10.77
N PRO A 129 5.46 -10.27 11.83
CA PRO A 129 6.32 -11.45 11.67
C PRO A 129 5.62 -12.60 10.92
N ARG A 130 4.29 -12.59 10.86
CA ARG A 130 3.49 -13.56 10.10
C ARG A 130 3.58 -13.38 8.58
N ALA A 131 4.12 -12.26 8.11
CA ALA A 131 4.37 -12.02 6.68
C ALA A 131 5.74 -12.55 6.22
N ARG A 132 6.57 -13.08 7.11
CA ARG A 132 7.90 -13.60 6.78
C ARG A 132 7.78 -14.77 5.78
N LEU A 133 8.56 -14.67 4.70
CA LEU A 133 8.69 -15.75 3.72
C LEU A 133 9.60 -16.86 4.25
N ALA A 134 9.44 -18.06 3.72
CA ALA A 134 10.36 -19.16 3.95
C ALA A 134 11.61 -19.01 3.06
N GLY A 135 12.76 -19.52 3.54
CA GLY A 135 14.00 -19.49 2.78
C GLY A 135 14.77 -18.16 2.90
N SER A 136 15.56 -17.85 1.87
CA SER A 136 16.49 -16.70 1.85
C SER A 136 15.90 -15.42 1.25
N VAL A 137 14.69 -15.47 0.72
CA VAL A 137 14.03 -14.28 0.13
C VAL A 137 13.31 -13.53 1.23
N HIS A 138 13.54 -12.21 1.30
CA HIS A 138 12.87 -11.37 2.28
C HIS A 138 11.74 -10.56 1.68
N LEU A 139 10.66 -10.42 2.44
CA LEU A 139 9.56 -9.52 2.16
C LEU A 139 9.67 -8.32 3.10
N ALA A 140 9.53 -7.12 2.56
CA ALA A 140 9.40 -5.90 3.33
C ALA A 140 7.97 -5.37 3.24
N GLY A 141 7.42 -4.87 4.35
CA GLY A 141 6.03 -4.41 4.35
C GLY A 141 5.65 -3.54 5.54
N LYS A 142 4.40 -3.07 5.54
CA LYS A 142 3.85 -2.24 6.61
C LYS A 142 2.40 -2.58 6.88
N THR A 143 2.09 -2.78 8.15
CA THR A 143 0.72 -2.96 8.63
C THR A 143 -0.04 -1.64 8.66
N GLY A 144 -1.33 -1.70 8.41
CA GLY A 144 -2.27 -0.61 8.61
C GLY A 144 -3.57 -1.10 9.23
N SER A 145 -4.30 -0.17 9.87
CA SER A 145 -5.66 -0.39 10.33
C SER A 145 -6.47 0.86 10.03
N SER A 146 -7.50 0.72 9.20
CA SER A 146 -8.37 1.84 8.82
C SER A 146 -9.63 1.82 9.68
N GLN A 147 -9.84 2.88 10.45
CA GLN A 147 -11.01 3.00 11.31
C GLN A 147 -12.26 3.31 10.46
N VAL A 148 -13.34 2.55 10.65
CA VAL A 148 -14.63 2.75 9.99
C VAL A 148 -15.57 3.67 10.79
N ARG A 149 -15.22 3.97 12.03
CA ARG A 149 -15.98 4.87 12.91
C ARG A 149 -15.06 5.74 13.76
N ARG A 150 -15.59 6.85 14.21
CA ARG A 150 -14.89 7.70 15.19
C ARG A 150 -14.87 7.02 16.55
N VAL A 151 -13.69 6.89 17.16
CA VAL A 151 -13.51 6.49 18.56
C VAL A 151 -13.50 7.74 19.41
N SER A 152 -14.43 7.83 20.39
CA SER A 152 -14.52 9.00 21.26
C SER A 152 -13.32 9.09 22.21
N ARG A 153 -13.05 10.31 22.71
CA ARG A 153 -11.99 10.52 23.71
C ARG A 153 -12.23 9.67 24.96
N GLN A 154 -13.45 9.64 25.45
CA GLN A 154 -13.84 8.85 26.62
C GLN A 154 -13.58 7.34 26.43
N GLN A 155 -13.86 6.79 25.23
CA GLN A 155 -13.58 5.41 24.90
C GLN A 155 -12.08 5.10 24.92
N ARG A 156 -11.24 6.04 24.45
CA ARG A 156 -9.78 5.90 24.48
C ARG A 156 -9.22 5.98 25.90
N GLU A 157 -9.69 6.94 26.67
CA GLU A 157 -9.21 7.19 28.04
C GLU A 157 -9.67 6.12 29.04
N SER A 158 -10.76 5.41 28.75
CA SER A 158 -11.24 4.31 29.61
C SER A 158 -10.27 3.12 29.70
N GLY A 159 -9.29 3.01 28.80
CA GLY A 159 -8.37 1.88 28.71
C GLY A 159 -9.04 0.52 28.40
N LYS A 160 -10.38 0.51 28.29
CA LYS A 160 -11.18 -0.70 28.06
C LYS A 160 -11.60 -0.87 26.60
N PHE A 161 -11.18 0.06 25.72
CA PHE A 161 -11.56 -0.01 24.31
C PHE A 161 -10.75 -1.08 23.59
N ASP A 162 -11.41 -2.19 23.26
CA ASP A 162 -10.86 -3.24 22.39
C ASP A 162 -11.76 -3.37 21.16
N SER A 163 -11.17 -3.08 19.99
CA SER A 163 -11.89 -3.17 18.72
C SER A 163 -12.37 -4.59 18.39
N ARG A 164 -11.77 -5.62 18.97
CA ARG A 164 -12.19 -7.02 18.80
C ARG A 164 -13.57 -7.31 19.41
N ASN A 165 -13.96 -6.53 20.43
CA ASN A 165 -15.26 -6.64 21.10
C ASN A 165 -16.37 -5.86 20.39
N LEU A 166 -16.05 -5.16 19.29
CA LEU A 166 -17.05 -4.45 18.49
C LEU A 166 -17.82 -5.43 17.60
N PRO A 167 -19.12 -5.15 17.31
CA PRO A 167 -19.81 -5.77 16.19
C PRO A 167 -18.95 -5.72 14.92
N TRP A 168 -19.09 -6.74 14.08
CA TRP A 168 -18.19 -6.92 12.92
C TRP A 168 -18.12 -5.67 12.03
N GLU A 169 -19.25 -5.06 11.72
CA GLU A 169 -19.38 -3.87 10.86
C GLU A 169 -18.66 -2.61 11.40
N PHE A 170 -18.32 -2.59 12.71
CA PHE A 170 -17.61 -1.46 13.35
C PHE A 170 -16.13 -1.74 13.60
N ARG A 171 -15.65 -2.94 13.24
CA ARG A 171 -14.23 -3.26 13.36
C ARG A 171 -13.42 -2.52 12.29
N PRO A 172 -12.20 -2.08 12.59
CA PRO A 172 -11.32 -1.49 11.59
C PRO A 172 -11.03 -2.46 10.44
N HIS A 173 -10.81 -1.94 9.24
CA HIS A 173 -10.23 -2.74 8.16
C HIS A 173 -8.77 -3.02 8.45
N ALA A 174 -8.30 -4.23 8.19
CA ALA A 174 -6.91 -4.64 8.30
C ALA A 174 -6.22 -4.47 6.96
N LEU A 175 -5.08 -3.78 6.95
CA LEU A 175 -4.31 -3.50 5.74
C LEU A 175 -2.87 -4.00 5.90
N PHE A 176 -2.31 -4.42 4.78
CA PHE A 176 -0.88 -4.69 4.68
C PHE A 176 -0.40 -4.35 3.27
N VAL A 177 0.67 -3.60 3.17
CA VAL A 177 1.38 -3.32 1.92
C VAL A 177 2.74 -3.96 1.98
N ALA A 178 3.22 -4.51 0.87
CA ALA A 178 4.50 -5.18 0.83
C ALA A 178 5.12 -5.19 -0.56
N TYR A 179 6.42 -5.45 -0.59
CA TYR A 179 7.16 -5.81 -1.80
C TYR A 179 8.18 -6.90 -1.52
N ALA A 180 8.55 -7.64 -2.54
CA ALA A 180 9.56 -8.70 -2.50
C ALA A 180 10.16 -8.94 -3.90
N PRO A 181 11.41 -9.50 -3.97
CA PRO A 181 12.39 -9.60 -2.88
C PRO A 181 12.80 -8.23 -2.35
N TYR A 182 13.21 -8.15 -1.07
CA TYR A 182 13.68 -6.89 -0.49
C TYR A 182 14.94 -6.37 -1.18
N GLU A 183 15.89 -7.27 -1.46
CA GLU A 183 17.20 -6.96 -2.03
C GLU A 183 17.13 -6.57 -3.52
N ALA A 184 16.14 -7.08 -4.24
CA ALA A 184 15.93 -6.82 -5.67
C ALA A 184 14.42 -6.79 -5.95
N PRO A 185 13.72 -5.68 -5.66
CA PRO A 185 12.27 -5.60 -5.73
C PRO A 185 11.71 -5.90 -7.12
N ARG A 186 10.77 -6.85 -7.20
CA ARG A 186 10.11 -7.26 -8.45
C ARG A 186 8.60 -7.22 -8.36
N TYR A 187 8.05 -7.46 -7.17
CA TYR A 187 6.62 -7.54 -6.94
C TYR A 187 6.22 -6.66 -5.77
N ALA A 188 5.13 -5.95 -5.91
CA ALA A 188 4.50 -5.20 -4.82
C ALA A 188 3.02 -5.57 -4.74
N LEU A 189 2.47 -5.56 -3.54
CA LEU A 189 1.06 -5.85 -3.30
C LEU A 189 0.48 -4.99 -2.18
N SER A 190 -0.83 -4.91 -2.18
CA SER A 190 -1.61 -4.45 -1.03
C SER A 190 -2.72 -5.45 -0.74
N VAL A 191 -2.92 -5.75 0.53
CA VAL A 191 -4.01 -6.61 1.02
C VAL A 191 -4.89 -5.81 1.96
N VAL A 192 -6.19 -5.79 1.67
CA VAL A 192 -7.21 -5.19 2.53
C VAL A 192 -8.18 -6.27 2.93
N VAL A 193 -8.35 -6.46 4.24
CA VAL A 193 -9.37 -7.36 4.82
C VAL A 193 -10.39 -6.48 5.51
N GLU A 194 -11.57 -6.39 4.93
CA GLU A 194 -12.66 -5.61 5.50
C GLU A 194 -13.01 -6.11 6.89
N HIS A 195 -13.09 -5.19 7.85
CA HIS A 195 -13.38 -5.49 9.26
C HIS A 195 -12.46 -6.52 9.92
N GLY A 196 -11.26 -6.74 9.33
CA GLY A 196 -10.26 -7.71 9.79
C GLY A 196 -9.50 -7.29 11.05
N ASN A 197 -9.78 -6.11 11.59
CA ASN A 197 -9.29 -5.53 12.83
C ASN A 197 -7.81 -5.11 12.80
N ALA A 198 -6.87 -6.04 12.66
CA ALA A 198 -5.43 -5.74 12.74
C ALA A 198 -4.65 -6.28 11.53
N GLY A 199 -3.91 -5.39 10.85
CA GLY A 199 -3.15 -5.71 9.65
C GLY A 199 -2.17 -6.86 9.84
N GLY A 200 -1.42 -6.89 10.94
CA GLY A 200 -0.46 -7.95 11.24
C GLY A 200 -1.08 -9.32 11.51
N ALA A 201 -2.33 -9.35 11.97
CA ALA A 201 -3.03 -10.59 12.28
C ALA A 201 -3.83 -11.15 11.09
N ALA A 202 -4.51 -10.28 10.32
CA ALA A 202 -5.42 -10.69 9.26
C ALA A 202 -4.82 -10.51 7.85
N ALA A 203 -4.21 -9.36 7.53
CA ALA A 203 -3.75 -9.06 6.18
C ALA A 203 -2.33 -9.59 5.90
N ALA A 204 -1.43 -9.56 6.88
CA ALA A 204 -0.04 -9.97 6.71
C ALA A 204 0.14 -11.46 6.33
N PRO A 205 -0.58 -12.43 6.95
CA PRO A 205 -0.49 -13.83 6.52
C PRO A 205 -0.95 -14.04 5.09
N LEU A 206 -2.04 -13.39 4.67
CA LEU A 206 -2.54 -13.46 3.30
C LEU A 206 -1.53 -12.89 2.30
N ALA A 207 -0.90 -11.75 2.66
CA ALA A 207 0.16 -11.16 1.84
C ALA A 207 1.35 -12.10 1.66
N ARG A 208 1.76 -12.83 2.73
CA ARG A 208 2.78 -13.88 2.65
C ARG A 208 2.41 -14.96 1.66
N ASP A 209 1.20 -15.50 1.79
CA ASP A 209 0.75 -16.63 0.97
C ASP A 209 0.65 -16.22 -0.51
N ILE A 210 0.09 -15.04 -0.79
CA ILE A 210 0.03 -14.47 -2.14
C ILE A 210 1.46 -14.26 -2.69
N MET A 211 2.35 -13.62 -1.93
CA MET A 211 3.70 -13.32 -2.40
C MET A 211 4.52 -14.60 -2.60
N THR A 212 4.35 -15.61 -1.76
CA THR A 212 4.98 -16.93 -1.93
C THR A 212 4.59 -17.53 -3.27
N GLU A 213 3.31 -17.50 -3.61
CA GLU A 213 2.82 -18.05 -4.88
C GLU A 213 3.25 -17.20 -6.09
N VAL A 214 3.26 -15.87 -5.96
CA VAL A 214 3.76 -14.97 -7.02
C VAL A 214 5.24 -15.22 -7.29
N LEU A 215 6.07 -15.33 -6.26
CA LEU A 215 7.50 -15.61 -6.41
C LEU A 215 7.76 -17.02 -7.01
N ARG A 216 6.95 -18.01 -6.63
CA ARG A 216 7.03 -19.37 -7.20
C ARG A 216 6.70 -19.38 -8.69
N ARG A 217 5.69 -18.64 -9.12
CA ARG A 217 5.28 -18.53 -10.54
C ARG A 217 6.19 -17.63 -11.35
N ASP A 218 6.78 -16.66 -10.71
CA ASP A 218 7.64 -15.61 -11.25
C ASP A 218 7.17 -15.04 -12.61
N PRO A 219 5.96 -14.45 -12.68
CA PRO A 219 5.35 -14.01 -13.94
C PRO A 219 6.19 -12.95 -14.66
N ALA A 220 6.97 -12.14 -13.94
CA ALA A 220 7.83 -11.12 -14.53
C ALA A 220 9.04 -11.70 -15.28
N SER A 221 9.40 -12.98 -15.06
CA SER A 221 10.49 -13.66 -15.77
C SER A 221 10.01 -14.46 -16.99
N ARG A 222 8.70 -14.52 -17.25
CA ARG A 222 8.18 -15.26 -18.40
C ARG A 222 8.55 -14.53 -19.69
N PRO A 223 8.97 -15.27 -20.73
CA PRO A 223 9.09 -14.73 -22.08
C PRO A 223 7.76 -14.13 -22.51
N ASP A 224 7.80 -12.99 -23.20
CA ASP A 224 6.64 -12.21 -23.61
C ASP A 224 5.60 -12.98 -24.44
N ASP A 225 5.98 -14.10 -25.09
CA ASP A 225 5.16 -14.86 -26.02
C ASP A 225 4.50 -16.11 -25.38
N GLN A 226 4.71 -16.38 -24.09
CA GLN A 226 4.04 -17.51 -23.45
C GLN A 226 2.68 -17.09 -22.89
N PRO A 227 1.56 -17.70 -23.39
CA PRO A 227 0.25 -17.46 -22.79
C PRO A 227 0.27 -17.87 -21.31
N ALA A 228 -0.43 -17.09 -20.47
CA ALA A 228 -0.60 -17.44 -19.08
C ALA A 228 -1.17 -18.86 -19.00
N GLN A 229 -0.45 -19.78 -18.36
CA GLN A 229 -1.01 -21.09 -18.03
C GLN A 229 -2.19 -20.85 -17.08
N VAL A 230 -3.40 -20.99 -17.62
CA VAL A 230 -4.61 -21.04 -16.80
C VAL A 230 -4.42 -22.28 -15.92
N ALA A 231 -4.24 -22.07 -14.62
CA ALA A 231 -4.23 -23.17 -13.68
C ALA A 231 -5.62 -23.83 -13.77
N ASP A 232 -5.66 -25.07 -14.24
CA ASP A 232 -6.88 -25.87 -14.19
C ASP A 232 -7.36 -25.90 -12.74
N ALA A 233 -8.46 -25.22 -12.49
CA ALA A 233 -9.22 -25.31 -11.27
C ALA A 233 -9.96 -26.66 -11.27
N LYS A 234 -9.21 -27.73 -11.05
CA LYS A 234 -9.73 -29.06 -10.78
C LYS A 234 -9.01 -29.62 -9.57
N SER A 235 -9.64 -29.46 -8.43
CA SER A 235 -9.79 -30.43 -7.36
C SER A 235 -10.51 -29.76 -6.20
#